data_f989fa2717c3dc86f4f7e3aee6cf10d0
#
_entry.id   f989fa2717c3dc86f4f7e3aee6cf10d0
#
_cell.length_a   1.000
_cell.length_b   1.000
_cell.length_c   1.000
_cell.angle_alpha   90.00
_cell.angle_beta   90.00
_cell.angle_gamma   90.00
#
_symmetry.space_group_name_H-M   'P 1'
#
loop_
_entity.id
_entity.type
_entity.pdbx_description
1 polymer ?
#
loop_
_entity_poly.entity_id
_entity_poly.type
_entity_poly.pdbx_seq_one_letter_code
_entity_poly.pdbx_strand_id
1 'polypeptide(L)'
;MRYSVIIPVYNRPDEADELLQSLTRQSFKDFEVIIVEDGSSVPCKDVAERYQNILDIHYYAKPNSGPGQTRNYGAERSRGEYLIILDSDCILPEGYFAAVEEELQKAPADAFGGPELGLA
;
A
#
# COMPACT_ATOMS: atom_id res chain seq x y z
N MET A 1 9.53 9.73 6.33
CA MET A 1 8.74 8.65 5.72
C MET A 1 9.14 8.50 4.26
N ARG A 2 9.68 7.37 3.91
CA ARG A 2 10.18 7.15 2.54
C ARG A 2 9.06 6.82 1.57
N TYR A 3 8.23 5.84 1.92
CA TYR A 3 7.16 5.40 1.04
C TYR A 3 5.80 5.47 1.69
N SER A 4 4.78 5.77 0.89
CA SER A 4 3.39 5.57 1.25
C SER A 4 2.83 4.48 0.35
N VAL A 5 2.48 3.35 0.95
CA VAL A 5 1.91 2.20 0.24
C VAL A 5 0.39 2.36 0.26
N ILE A 6 -0.20 2.56 -0.90
CA ILE A 6 -1.65 2.76 -1.03
C ILE A 6 -2.28 1.48 -1.53
N ILE A 7 -3.24 0.95 -0.77
CA ILE A 7 -3.91 -0.30 -1.08
C ILE A 7 -5.41 -0.04 -1.21
N PRO A 8 -5.90 0.13 -2.45
CA PRO A 8 -7.35 0.17 -2.67
C PRO A 8 -7.93 -1.23 -2.46
N VAL A 9 -9.04 -1.31 -1.72
CA VAL A 9 -9.67 -2.60 -1.41
C VAL A 9 -11.16 -2.52 -1.70
N TYR A 10 -11.67 -3.57 -2.33
CA TYR A 10 -13.11 -3.72 -2.54
C TYR A 10 -13.49 -5.18 -2.32
N ASN A 11 -14.12 -5.48 -1.18
CA ASN A 11 -14.61 -6.82 -0.84
C ASN A 11 -13.53 -7.91 -0.94
N ARG A 12 -12.31 -7.62 -0.44
CA ARG A 12 -11.17 -8.55 -0.53
C ARG A 12 -10.37 -8.61 0.78
N PRO A 13 -11.03 -8.93 1.92
CA PRO A 13 -10.30 -8.96 3.20
C PRO A 13 -9.19 -10.02 3.23
N ASP A 14 -9.40 -11.18 2.60
CA ASP A 14 -8.40 -12.25 2.59
C ASP A 14 -7.16 -11.84 1.81
N GLU A 15 -7.35 -11.18 0.68
CA GLU A 15 -6.23 -10.68 -0.12
C GLU A 15 -5.47 -9.58 0.61
N ALA A 16 -6.21 -8.68 1.26
CA ALA A 16 -5.59 -7.63 2.06
C ALA A 16 -4.73 -8.22 3.18
N ASP A 17 -5.22 -9.28 3.82
CA ASP A 17 -4.48 -9.98 4.87
C ASP A 17 -3.14 -10.53 4.33
N GLU A 18 -3.18 -11.22 3.21
CA GLU A 18 -1.96 -11.79 2.60
C GLU A 18 -0.96 -10.70 2.22
N LEU A 19 -1.44 -9.60 1.66
CA LEU A 19 -0.59 -8.48 1.31
C LEU A 19 0.06 -7.86 2.55
N LEU A 20 -0.72 -7.63 3.60
CA LEU A 20 -0.19 -7.08 4.84
C LEU A 20 0.84 -8.01 5.47
N GLN A 21 0.61 -9.33 5.42
CA GLN A 21 1.62 -10.28 5.89
C GLN A 21 2.93 -10.12 5.12
N SER A 22 2.87 -9.97 3.80
CA SER A 22 4.08 -9.79 3.00
C SER A 22 4.79 -8.47 3.32
N LEU A 23 4.05 -7.45 3.71
CA LEU A 23 4.63 -6.18 4.14
C LEU A 23 5.35 -6.31 5.48
N THR A 24 4.85 -7.14 6.38
CA THR A 24 5.52 -7.36 7.68
C THR A 24 6.88 -8.05 7.51
N ARG A 25 7.09 -8.77 6.43
CA ARG A 25 8.34 -9.51 6.16
C ARG A 25 9.41 -8.66 5.49
N GLN A 26 9.11 -7.41 5.16
CA GLN A 26 10.09 -6.53 4.53
C GLN A 26 11.18 -6.16 5.53
N SER A 27 12.44 -6.22 5.10
CA SER A 27 13.55 -5.77 5.94
C SER A 27 13.59 -4.25 6.04
N PHE A 28 13.19 -3.55 5.00
CA PHE A 28 13.05 -2.10 4.98
C PHE A 28 11.70 -1.72 5.58
N LYS A 29 11.69 -0.83 6.55
CA LYS A 29 10.47 -0.48 7.30
C LYS A 29 10.05 0.99 7.23
N ASP A 30 10.76 1.82 6.49
CA ASP A 30 10.42 3.24 6.44
C ASP A 30 9.29 3.52 5.45
N PHE A 31 8.12 2.99 5.76
CA PHE A 31 6.91 3.20 4.97
C PHE A 31 5.67 3.21 5.85
N GLU A 32 4.65 3.89 5.38
CA GLU A 32 3.31 3.81 5.93
C GLU A 32 2.42 3.02 4.98
N VAL A 33 1.34 2.45 5.50
CA VAL A 33 0.36 1.71 4.70
C VAL A 33 -0.98 2.44 4.79
N ILE A 34 -1.53 2.81 3.66
CA ILE A 34 -2.82 3.50 3.58
C ILE A 34 -3.80 2.57 2.89
N ILE A 35 -4.75 2.03 3.65
CA ILE A 35 -5.79 1.14 3.13
C ILE A 35 -7.04 1.99 2.89
N VAL A 36 -7.57 1.92 1.68
CA VAL A 36 -8.78 2.65 1.31
C VAL A 36 -9.83 1.65 0.82
N GLU A 37 -10.89 1.47 1.61
CA GLU A 37 -12.03 0.66 1.23
C GLU A 37 -12.92 1.45 0.28
N ASP A 38 -13.18 0.89 -0.88
CA ASP A 38 -14.00 1.53 -1.91
C ASP A 38 -15.44 1.04 -1.85
N GLY A 39 -16.09 1.30 -0.72
CA GLY A 39 -17.50 0.93 -0.54
C GLY A 39 -17.73 -0.56 -0.32
N SER A 40 -16.78 -1.24 0.34
CA SER A 40 -16.90 -2.68 0.57
C SER A 40 -18.09 -3.02 1.47
N SER A 41 -18.82 -4.07 1.09
CA SER A 41 -19.83 -4.68 1.98
C SER A 41 -19.18 -5.70 2.91
N VAL A 42 -17.99 -6.21 2.54
CA VAL A 42 -17.19 -7.09 3.38
C VAL A 42 -15.86 -6.37 3.65
N PRO A 43 -15.78 -5.56 4.70
CA PRO A 43 -14.61 -4.73 4.93
C PRO A 43 -13.42 -5.49 5.50
N CYS A 44 -12.23 -4.92 5.34
CA CYS A 44 -11.00 -5.48 5.90
C CYS A 44 -10.53 -4.73 7.15
N LYS A 45 -11.41 -4.04 7.84
CA LYS A 45 -11.05 -3.26 9.02
C LYS A 45 -10.40 -4.13 10.10
N ASP A 46 -10.96 -5.28 10.37
CA ASP A 46 -10.42 -6.21 11.37
C ASP A 46 -9.04 -6.72 10.97
N VAL A 47 -8.84 -6.93 9.67
CA VAL A 47 -7.55 -7.33 9.14
C VAL A 47 -6.52 -6.23 9.40
N ALA A 48 -6.86 -4.99 9.09
CA ALA A 48 -5.97 -3.84 9.32
C ALA A 48 -5.60 -3.74 10.81
N GLU A 49 -6.56 -3.91 11.68
CA GLU A 49 -6.32 -3.81 13.13
C GLU A 49 -5.33 -4.86 13.63
N ARG A 50 -5.32 -6.04 13.03
CA ARG A 50 -4.38 -7.11 13.43
C ARG A 50 -2.92 -6.74 13.20
N TYR A 51 -2.65 -5.85 12.27
CA TYR A 51 -1.27 -5.49 11.91
C TYR A 51 -0.85 -4.10 12.41
N GLN A 52 -1.71 -3.39 13.10
CA GLN A 52 -1.41 -2.02 13.52
C GLN A 52 -0.22 -1.90 14.48
N ASN A 53 0.07 -2.94 15.24
CA ASN A 53 1.21 -2.93 16.15
C ASN A 53 2.54 -3.25 15.45
N ILE A 54 2.48 -3.71 14.21
CA ILE A 54 3.63 -4.15 13.44
C ILE A 54 3.95 -3.17 12.31
N LEU A 55 2.90 -2.63 11.69
CA LEU A 55 2.98 -1.71 10.57
C LEU A 55 2.30 -0.39 10.91
N ASP A 56 2.79 0.69 10.32
CA ASP A 56 2.15 2.01 10.43
C ASP A 56 0.97 2.05 9.45
N ILE A 57 -0.21 1.60 9.89
CA ILE A 57 -1.39 1.46 9.04
C ILE A 57 -2.40 2.57 9.32
N HIS A 58 -2.88 3.18 8.25
CA HIS A 58 -3.97 4.15 8.27
C HIS A 58 -5.11 3.59 7.44
N TYR A 59 -6.25 3.36 8.06
CA TYR A 59 -7.40 2.73 7.42
C TYR A 59 -8.50 3.74 7.16
N TYR A 60 -9.01 3.77 5.94
CA TYR A 60 -10.10 4.65 5.53
C TYR A 60 -11.17 3.87 4.78
N ALA A 61 -12.42 4.23 4.99
CA ALA A 61 -13.54 3.67 4.24
C ALA A 61 -14.31 4.82 3.60
N LYS A 62 -14.70 4.65 2.35
CA LYS A 62 -15.40 5.68 1.59
C LYS A 62 -16.48 5.04 0.72
N PRO A 63 -17.46 5.83 0.23
CA PRO A 63 -18.42 5.31 -0.72
C PRO A 63 -17.75 4.85 -2.01
N ASN A 64 -18.33 3.84 -2.66
CA ASN A 64 -17.78 3.31 -3.91
C ASN A 64 -17.73 4.39 -4.98
N SER A 65 -16.55 4.55 -5.59
CA SER A 65 -16.35 5.56 -6.62
C SER A 65 -15.36 5.12 -7.70
N GLY A 66 -14.86 3.89 -7.61
CA GLY A 66 -13.95 3.33 -8.59
C GLY A 66 -12.48 3.45 -8.20
N PRO A 67 -11.60 2.67 -8.87
CA PRO A 67 -10.19 2.56 -8.48
C PRO A 67 -9.42 3.86 -8.61
N GLY A 68 -9.69 4.66 -9.63
CA GLY A 68 -8.96 5.92 -9.81
C GLY A 68 -9.17 6.91 -8.68
N GLN A 69 -10.40 7.12 -8.27
CA GLN A 69 -10.72 8.01 -7.16
C GLN A 69 -10.24 7.45 -5.82
N THR A 70 -10.28 6.14 -5.68
CA THR A 70 -9.80 5.47 -4.46
C THR A 70 -8.29 5.66 -4.29
N ARG A 71 -7.53 5.55 -5.37
CA ARG A 71 -6.08 5.83 -5.35
C ARG A 71 -5.81 7.28 -5.01
N ASN A 72 -6.56 8.21 -5.60
CA ASN A 72 -6.40 9.64 -5.31
C ASN A 72 -6.71 9.94 -3.85
N TYR A 73 -7.74 9.31 -3.31
CA TYR A 73 -8.09 9.46 -1.91
C TYR A 73 -6.92 9.07 -1.00
N GLY A 74 -6.29 7.94 -1.29
CA GLY A 74 -5.11 7.51 -0.53
C GLY A 74 -3.92 8.44 -0.74
N ALA A 75 -3.69 8.87 -1.97
CA ALA A 75 -2.57 9.76 -2.30
C ALA A 75 -2.66 11.09 -1.56
N GLU A 76 -3.86 11.66 -1.44
CA GLU A 76 -4.08 12.91 -0.72
C GLU A 76 -3.71 12.82 0.75
N ARG A 77 -3.72 11.63 1.32
CA ARG A 77 -3.44 11.37 2.73
C ARG A 77 -2.03 10.85 2.97
N SER A 78 -1.25 10.71 1.90
CA SER A 78 0.10 10.15 1.98
C SER A 78 1.08 11.19 2.50
N ARG A 79 2.10 10.71 3.22
CA ARG A 79 3.16 11.55 3.76
C ARG A 79 4.54 11.15 3.26
N GLY A 80 4.63 10.04 2.54
CA GLY A 80 5.89 9.53 2.03
C GLY A 80 6.42 10.33 0.86
N GLU A 81 7.71 10.21 0.62
CA GLU A 81 8.37 10.85 -0.52
C GLU A 81 7.91 10.23 -1.84
N TYR A 82 7.60 8.94 -1.82
CA TYR A 82 7.16 8.20 -3.00
C TYR A 82 5.89 7.44 -2.70
N LEU A 83 5.04 7.32 -3.71
CA LEU A 83 3.81 6.55 -3.62
C LEU A 83 4.01 5.19 -4.28
N ILE A 84 3.57 4.14 -3.60
CA ILE A 84 3.54 2.79 -4.16
C ILE A 84 2.10 2.31 -4.07
N ILE A 85 1.47 2.08 -5.22
CA ILE A 85 0.09 1.64 -5.26
C ILE A 85 0.08 0.14 -5.56
N LEU A 86 -0.49 -0.63 -4.64
CA LEU A 86 -0.56 -2.09 -4.76
C LEU A 86 -2.01 -2.53 -4.77
N ASP A 87 -2.35 -3.39 -5.70
CA ASP A 87 -3.66 -4.03 -5.69
C ASP A 87 -3.70 -5.05 -4.54
N SER A 88 -4.88 -5.29 -3.99
CA SER A 88 -5.02 -6.15 -2.82
C SER A 88 -4.59 -7.59 -3.06
N ASP A 89 -4.56 -8.05 -4.32
CA ASP A 89 -4.15 -9.40 -4.68
C ASP A 89 -2.63 -9.58 -4.82
N CYS A 90 -1.85 -8.54 -4.53
CA CYS A 90 -0.40 -8.61 -4.61
C CYS A 90 0.19 -9.27 -3.36
N ILE A 91 1.27 -10.02 -3.56
CA ILE A 91 2.10 -10.54 -2.47
C ILE A 91 3.53 -10.15 -2.78
N LEU A 92 4.16 -9.40 -1.89
CA LEU A 92 5.49 -8.87 -2.14
C LEU A 92 6.59 -9.87 -1.73
N PRO A 93 7.65 -10.01 -2.53
CA PRO A 93 8.82 -10.75 -2.08
C PRO A 93 9.52 -10.01 -0.94
N GLU A 94 10.26 -10.73 -0.12
CA GLU A 94 10.90 -10.17 1.08
C GLU A 94 11.81 -8.98 0.80
N GLY A 95 12.51 -8.98 -0.31
CA GLY A 95 13.46 -7.92 -0.67
C GLY A 95 12.87 -6.80 -1.51
N TYR A 96 11.55 -6.68 -1.58
CA TYR A 96 10.93 -5.73 -2.50
C TYR A 96 11.41 -4.30 -2.30
N PHE A 97 11.31 -3.76 -1.08
CA PHE A 97 11.70 -2.37 -0.82
C PHE A 97 13.19 -2.15 -0.94
N ALA A 98 13.99 -3.15 -0.58
CA ALA A 98 15.44 -3.06 -0.79
C ALA A 98 15.79 -2.94 -2.27
N ALA A 99 15.09 -3.70 -3.12
CA ALA A 99 15.28 -3.59 -4.57
C ALA A 99 14.83 -2.25 -5.12
N VAL A 100 13.71 -1.72 -4.61
CA VAL A 100 13.23 -0.39 -5.00
C VAL A 100 14.26 0.68 -4.63
N GLU A 101 14.84 0.60 -3.43
CA GLU A 101 15.87 1.54 -3.01
C GLU A 101 17.08 1.51 -3.95
N GLU A 102 17.51 0.32 -4.35
CA GLU A 102 18.61 0.18 -5.32
C GLU A 102 18.30 0.88 -6.62
N GLU A 103 17.10 0.66 -7.14
CA GLU A 103 16.69 1.27 -8.41
C GLU A 103 16.61 2.80 -8.30
N LEU A 104 16.14 3.32 -7.18
CA LEU A 104 16.07 4.76 -6.96
C LEU A 104 17.46 5.40 -6.93
N GLN A 105 18.45 4.70 -6.43
CA GLN A 105 19.83 5.18 -6.43
C GLN A 105 20.43 5.23 -7.82
N LYS A 106 20.04 4.31 -8.70
CA LYS A 106 20.51 4.26 -10.09
C LYS A 106 19.77 5.25 -10.99
N ALA A 107 18.47 5.40 -10.76
CA ALA A 107 17.60 6.25 -11.59
C ALA A 107 16.77 7.12 -10.66
N PRO A 108 17.28 8.28 -10.30
CA PRO A 108 16.68 9.09 -9.24
C PRO A 108 15.28 9.59 -9.53
N ALA A 109 14.60 9.71 -8.47
CA ALA A 109 13.36 10.42 -8.21
C ALA A 109 12.23 10.18 -9.19
N ASP A 110 12.23 10.89 -10.29
CA ASP A 110 11.06 10.96 -11.15
C ASP A 110 10.72 9.64 -11.84
N ALA A 111 11.71 8.76 -11.95
CA ALA A 111 11.48 7.48 -12.61
C ALA A 111 10.47 6.60 -11.89
N PHE A 112 10.27 6.84 -10.60
CA PHE A 112 9.40 6.02 -9.78
C PHE A 112 8.22 6.77 -9.20
N GLY A 113 7.93 7.94 -9.71
CA GLY A 113 6.80 8.72 -9.23
C GLY A 113 5.45 8.16 -9.59
N GLY A 114 5.39 7.15 -10.42
CA GLY A 114 4.14 6.60 -10.92
C GLY A 114 3.67 5.38 -10.13
N PRO A 115 2.38 5.05 -10.27
CA PRO A 115 1.80 3.91 -9.58
C PRO A 115 2.37 2.56 -10.01
N GLU A 116 2.95 2.50 -11.17
CA GLU A 116 3.49 1.27 -11.72
C GLU A 116 4.77 0.81 -11.04
N LEU A 117 5.30 1.60 -10.16
CA LEU A 117 6.47 1.21 -9.38
C LEU A 117 6.27 -0.17 -8.74
N GLY A 118 5.08 -0.40 -8.25
CA GLY A 118 4.74 -1.65 -7.61
C GLY A 118 4.87 -2.85 -8.51
N LEU A 119 4.42 -2.74 -9.71
CA LEU A 119 4.53 -3.80 -10.70
C LEU A 119 4.24 -5.18 -10.16
N ALA A 120 3.54 -5.19 -9.13
CA ALA A 120 3.27 -6.43 -8.44
C ALA A 120 2.25 -7.25 -9.21
#